data_4571cf41a1588559f4fdb9650ab2f594
#
_entry.id   4571cf41a1588559f4fdb9650ab2f594
#
_cell.length_a   1.000
_cell.length_b   1.000
_cell.length_c   1.000
_cell.angle_alpha   90.00
_cell.angle_beta   90.00
_cell.angle_gamma   90.00
#
_symmetry.space_group_name_H-M   'P 1'
#
loop_
_entity.id
_entity.type
_entity.pdbx_description
1 polymer ?
#
loop_
_entity_poly.entity_id
_entity_poly.type
_entity_poly.pdbx_seq_one_letter_code
_entity_poly.pdbx_strand_id
1 'polypeptide(L)'
;MAELVIRDADVVDGTGAPAYRADVVVDGGRIVSIVREAAASGCQRPTATRELDADGLTLAPGFIDMHAHSDLALLRDPDHSAKAAQGVTLEVIGQDGLSYAPVDDRTLGEVRTAITGWNGYGDDLDFDWRSVGEYLDRLDRGIAVNAAYLIPQGTVRALAVGWEDREPTATELGRMKRLVAEGLEQGAVGLSSGLTYTPGMYAKDAELTELCRVVASYGGYYCPHHRSYGAGALEAYREMVALTREAGCALHLAHATMNFGVNKGRAPELLALLDEALADGADISLDTYPYTPGSTTLAALLPSWASEGGPAEALRRLTDPETAERIRHHLEVLGSDGCHGVPVEWETIEISGVTSPDLAQYVGRTIAESSAARSEPPWTTAHRLLVQDRLGPTILQHVGHEENVRLIMRHAVHTGGSDGILQGAKPHPRAYGTFPHYLGRYVRELGVLSLEECVARLTSRPATRLRLPDRGTVREGFRADLVLFDAATVAAGSTFEAPRTLPTGIPHVLIDGRFVIEDGRRTDVLAGRAVRRTPTAAG
;
A
#
# COMPACT_ATOMS: atom_id res chain seq x y z
N MET A 1 -7.52 -38.95 -5.18
CA MET A 1 -6.14 -38.59 -5.58
C MET A 1 -6.11 -37.09 -5.52
N ALA A 2 -5.17 -36.50 -4.82
CA ALA A 2 -5.07 -35.04 -4.70
C ALA A 2 -4.77 -34.38 -6.05
N GLU A 3 -5.04 -33.07 -6.16
CA GLU A 3 -4.86 -32.33 -7.41
C GLU A 3 -3.38 -32.05 -7.69
N LEU A 4 -2.58 -31.67 -6.66
CA LEU A 4 -1.18 -31.29 -6.79
C LEU A 4 -0.36 -31.79 -5.60
N VAL A 5 0.85 -32.24 -5.87
CA VAL A 5 1.90 -32.40 -4.85
C VAL A 5 3.14 -31.60 -5.26
N ILE A 6 3.65 -30.78 -4.33
CA ILE A 6 4.90 -30.04 -4.44
C ILE A 6 5.96 -30.83 -3.70
N ARG A 7 6.94 -31.34 -4.44
CA ARG A 7 7.95 -32.30 -3.98
C ARG A 7 9.20 -31.60 -3.46
N ASP A 8 9.75 -32.14 -2.38
CA ASP A 8 11.11 -31.83 -1.94
C ASP A 8 11.40 -30.32 -1.76
N ALA A 9 10.38 -29.53 -1.36
CA ALA A 9 10.53 -28.10 -1.15
C ALA A 9 11.23 -27.78 0.18
N ASP A 10 12.04 -26.73 0.21
CA ASP A 10 12.51 -26.10 1.44
C ASP A 10 11.41 -25.17 1.97
N VAL A 11 10.62 -25.65 2.93
CA VAL A 11 9.44 -24.95 3.43
C VAL A 11 9.83 -23.92 4.47
N VAL A 12 9.59 -22.63 4.17
CA VAL A 12 9.60 -21.51 5.12
C VAL A 12 8.14 -21.15 5.41
N ASP A 13 7.60 -21.72 6.49
CA ASP A 13 6.15 -21.81 6.71
C ASP A 13 5.45 -20.51 7.13
N GLY A 14 6.17 -19.40 7.25
CA GLY A 14 5.63 -18.11 7.64
C GLY A 14 5.54 -17.89 9.15
N THR A 15 5.91 -18.85 9.99
CA THR A 15 5.90 -18.69 11.46
C THR A 15 7.14 -17.99 12.02
N GLY A 16 8.19 -17.86 11.21
CA GLY A 16 9.53 -17.42 11.64
C GLY A 16 10.39 -18.57 12.19
N ALA A 17 9.87 -19.80 12.22
CA ALA A 17 10.64 -21.00 12.57
C ALA A 17 11.62 -21.38 11.45
N PRO A 18 12.72 -22.12 11.77
CA PRO A 18 13.66 -22.60 10.77
C PRO A 18 13.00 -23.38 9.63
N ALA A 19 13.51 -23.22 8.41
CA ALA A 19 13.07 -23.97 7.25
C ALA A 19 13.20 -25.49 7.44
N TYR A 20 12.33 -26.24 6.79
CA TYR A 20 12.36 -27.71 6.78
C TYR A 20 11.99 -28.28 5.41
N ARG A 21 12.51 -29.43 5.07
CA ARG A 21 12.22 -30.10 3.80
C ARG A 21 10.94 -30.93 3.89
N ALA A 22 10.03 -30.76 2.91
CA ALA A 22 8.78 -31.50 2.87
C ALA A 22 8.18 -31.63 1.46
N ASP A 23 7.30 -32.64 1.31
CA ASP A 23 6.29 -32.68 0.25
C ASP A 23 5.01 -32.00 0.76
N VAL A 24 4.46 -31.09 -0.02
CA VAL A 24 3.22 -30.38 0.31
C VAL A 24 2.12 -30.78 -0.67
N VAL A 25 0.99 -31.27 -0.14
CA VAL A 25 -0.15 -31.76 -0.94
C VAL A 25 -1.25 -30.74 -0.93
N VAL A 26 -1.74 -30.40 -2.11
CA VAL A 26 -2.84 -29.45 -2.33
C VAL A 26 -4.01 -30.16 -2.97
N ASP A 27 -5.20 -29.93 -2.44
CA ASP A 27 -6.47 -30.45 -2.95
C ASP A 27 -7.61 -29.46 -2.62
N GLY A 28 -8.50 -29.23 -3.59
CA GLY A 28 -9.63 -28.29 -3.41
C GLY A 28 -9.21 -26.88 -2.97
N GLY A 29 -8.07 -26.40 -3.45
CA GLY A 29 -7.52 -25.09 -3.11
C GLY A 29 -6.93 -24.97 -1.71
N ARG A 30 -6.73 -26.09 -0.99
CA ARG A 30 -6.19 -26.13 0.37
C ARG A 30 -4.97 -27.04 0.49
N ILE A 31 -4.12 -26.74 1.45
CA ILE A 31 -3.03 -27.64 1.88
C ILE A 31 -3.69 -28.75 2.71
N VAL A 32 -3.64 -29.97 2.21
CA VAL A 32 -4.29 -31.13 2.87
C VAL A 32 -3.31 -32.01 3.62
N SER A 33 -2.02 -31.96 3.27
CA SER A 33 -0.97 -32.72 3.98
C SER A 33 0.41 -32.09 3.79
N ILE A 34 1.26 -32.20 4.81
CA ILE A 34 2.67 -31.79 4.79
C ILE A 34 3.50 -32.98 5.29
N VAL A 35 4.24 -33.63 4.39
CA VAL A 35 5.05 -34.82 4.69
C VAL A 35 6.52 -34.41 4.81
N ARG A 36 6.99 -34.24 6.04
CA ARG A 36 8.39 -33.88 6.33
C ARG A 36 9.32 -35.05 6.04
N GLU A 37 10.49 -34.75 5.48
CA GLU A 37 11.55 -35.75 5.20
C GLU A 37 11.02 -36.97 4.42
N ALA A 38 10.09 -36.78 3.48
CA ALA A 38 9.44 -37.84 2.74
C ALA A 38 10.43 -38.80 2.07
N ALA A 39 11.56 -38.28 1.59
CA ALA A 39 12.62 -39.10 0.96
C ALA A 39 13.41 -39.97 1.95
N ALA A 40 13.53 -39.55 3.22
CA ALA A 40 14.35 -40.25 4.25
C ALA A 40 13.54 -41.20 5.12
N SER A 41 12.24 -41.00 5.27
CA SER A 41 11.39 -41.69 6.26
C SER A 41 10.94 -43.09 5.87
N GLY A 42 11.18 -43.53 4.63
CA GLY A 42 10.66 -44.82 4.11
C GLY A 42 9.11 -44.87 4.04
N CYS A 43 8.43 -43.79 4.31
CA CYS A 43 6.99 -43.68 4.14
C CYS A 43 6.59 -43.64 2.68
N GLN A 44 5.40 -44.16 2.35
CA GLN A 44 4.88 -44.04 0.99
C GLN A 44 4.63 -42.56 0.71
N ARG A 45 5.32 -42.01 -0.31
CA ARG A 45 5.14 -40.60 -0.73
C ARG A 45 3.71 -40.38 -1.23
N PRO A 46 3.08 -39.22 -0.93
CA PRO A 46 1.75 -38.90 -1.40
C PRO A 46 1.73 -38.87 -2.94
N THR A 47 0.58 -39.20 -3.54
CA THR A 47 0.36 -39.17 -5.00
C THR A 47 -0.70 -38.12 -5.34
N ALA A 48 -0.55 -37.45 -6.46
CA ALA A 48 -1.50 -36.47 -6.97
C ALA A 48 -1.63 -36.60 -8.50
N THR A 49 -2.63 -35.94 -9.05
CA THR A 49 -2.82 -35.84 -10.51
C THR A 49 -1.67 -35.11 -11.18
N ARG A 50 -1.11 -34.12 -10.46
CA ARG A 50 0.04 -33.32 -10.89
C ARG A 50 1.13 -33.35 -9.82
N GLU A 51 2.38 -33.46 -10.27
CA GLU A 51 3.56 -33.35 -9.40
C GLU A 51 4.43 -32.18 -9.87
N LEU A 52 4.87 -31.34 -8.94
CA LEU A 52 5.82 -30.25 -9.15
C LEU A 52 7.09 -30.59 -8.37
N ASP A 53 8.20 -30.72 -9.06
CA ASP A 53 9.52 -30.83 -8.44
C ASP A 53 9.96 -29.44 -7.95
N ALA A 54 10.19 -29.30 -6.65
CA ALA A 54 10.60 -28.06 -6.00
C ALA A 54 11.99 -28.20 -5.34
N ASP A 55 12.78 -29.18 -5.75
CA ASP A 55 14.15 -29.33 -5.25
C ASP A 55 14.98 -28.07 -5.54
N GLY A 56 15.60 -27.52 -4.48
CA GLY A 56 16.32 -26.24 -4.54
C GLY A 56 15.44 -24.98 -4.50
N LEU A 57 14.12 -25.11 -4.42
CA LEU A 57 13.21 -23.97 -4.26
C LEU A 57 12.73 -23.85 -2.81
N THR A 58 12.59 -22.60 -2.38
CA THR A 58 11.87 -22.26 -1.14
C THR A 58 10.37 -22.17 -1.43
N LEU A 59 9.58 -22.93 -0.67
CA LEU A 59 8.12 -22.79 -0.63
C LEU A 59 7.72 -21.97 0.58
N ALA A 60 6.99 -20.88 0.34
CA ALA A 60 6.45 -20.02 1.38
C ALA A 60 4.96 -19.76 1.17
N PRO A 61 4.23 -19.24 2.18
CA PRO A 61 2.91 -18.65 1.95
C PRO A 61 3.04 -17.50 0.94
N GLY A 62 2.03 -17.28 0.12
CA GLY A 62 1.98 -16.13 -0.76
C GLY A 62 2.07 -14.81 0.01
N PHE A 63 2.80 -13.86 -0.54
CA PHE A 63 3.04 -12.58 0.12
C PHE A 63 1.75 -11.74 0.16
N ILE A 64 1.60 -10.99 1.24
CA ILE A 64 0.49 -10.05 1.47
C ILE A 64 1.06 -8.64 1.44
N ASP A 65 0.64 -7.86 0.44
CA ASP A 65 0.98 -6.46 0.31
C ASP A 65 0.03 -5.61 1.17
N MET A 66 0.52 -5.09 2.29
CA MET A 66 -0.30 -4.34 3.24
C MET A 66 -0.63 -2.93 2.76
N HIS A 67 -0.01 -2.48 1.67
CA HIS A 67 -0.20 -1.13 1.16
C HIS A 67 -0.07 -1.09 -0.38
N ALA A 68 -1.18 -0.93 -1.09
CA ALA A 68 -1.20 -0.85 -2.55
C ALA A 68 -2.23 0.17 -3.05
N HIS A 69 -1.90 0.82 -4.19
CA HIS A 69 -2.78 1.75 -4.90
C HIS A 69 -3.28 1.15 -6.22
N SER A 70 -3.69 -0.12 -6.17
CA SER A 70 -4.12 -0.87 -7.35
C SER A 70 -5.63 -0.80 -7.61
N ASP A 71 -6.34 0.14 -6.98
CA ASP A 71 -7.81 0.23 -6.94
C ASP A 71 -8.47 0.13 -8.32
N LEU A 72 -7.98 0.86 -9.32
CA LEU A 72 -8.45 0.73 -10.70
C LEU A 72 -7.58 -0.20 -11.55
N ALA A 73 -6.32 -0.40 -11.17
CA ALA A 73 -5.42 -1.25 -11.93
C ALA A 73 -5.91 -2.70 -11.98
N LEU A 74 -6.43 -3.25 -10.86
CA LEU A 74 -7.05 -4.58 -10.78
C LEU A 74 -8.22 -4.76 -11.77
N LEU A 75 -8.95 -3.68 -12.07
CA LEU A 75 -10.09 -3.72 -12.98
C LEU A 75 -9.67 -3.54 -14.45
N ARG A 76 -8.60 -2.78 -14.71
CA ARG A 76 -8.08 -2.52 -16.05
C ARG A 76 -7.18 -3.62 -16.57
N ASP A 77 -6.35 -4.15 -15.70
CA ASP A 77 -5.41 -5.25 -15.97
C ASP A 77 -5.63 -6.36 -14.94
N PRO A 78 -6.70 -7.17 -15.11
CA PRO A 78 -7.02 -8.25 -14.18
C PRO A 78 -5.89 -9.28 -14.02
N ASP A 79 -5.00 -9.41 -15.00
CA ASP A 79 -3.81 -10.27 -14.95
C ASP A 79 -2.81 -9.82 -13.89
N HIS A 80 -2.75 -8.53 -13.63
CA HIS A 80 -2.00 -7.90 -12.54
C HIS A 80 -0.57 -8.44 -12.37
N SER A 81 0.12 -8.62 -13.50
CA SER A 81 1.46 -9.20 -13.55
C SER A 81 2.48 -8.47 -12.68
N ALA A 82 2.30 -7.16 -12.48
CA ALA A 82 3.14 -6.34 -11.62
C ALA A 82 3.23 -6.87 -10.18
N LYS A 83 2.16 -7.46 -9.65
CA LYS A 83 2.08 -7.99 -8.29
C LYS A 83 2.22 -9.51 -8.26
N ALA A 84 1.52 -10.22 -9.14
CA ALA A 84 1.57 -11.68 -9.20
C ALA A 84 3.01 -12.20 -9.37
N ALA A 85 3.81 -11.59 -10.27
CA ALA A 85 5.20 -11.99 -10.50
C ALA A 85 6.11 -11.77 -9.30
N GLN A 86 5.74 -10.91 -8.35
CA GLN A 86 6.49 -10.71 -7.10
C GLN A 86 6.16 -11.74 -6.01
N GLY A 87 5.26 -12.70 -6.26
CA GLY A 87 4.78 -13.65 -5.25
C GLY A 87 3.64 -13.10 -4.39
N VAL A 88 3.07 -11.94 -4.72
CA VAL A 88 1.94 -11.36 -4.01
C VAL A 88 0.67 -12.13 -4.36
N THR A 89 -0.04 -12.59 -3.33
CA THR A 89 -1.31 -13.31 -3.46
C THR A 89 -2.50 -12.56 -2.89
N LEU A 90 -2.23 -11.51 -2.12
CA LEU A 90 -3.23 -10.60 -1.55
C LEU A 90 -2.63 -9.20 -1.44
N GLU A 91 -3.39 -8.19 -1.81
CA GLU A 91 -3.03 -6.79 -1.54
C GLU A 91 -4.17 -6.05 -0.83
N VAL A 92 -3.80 -5.05 0.00
CA VAL A 92 -4.74 -4.18 0.71
C VAL A 92 -4.78 -2.85 -0.03
N ILE A 93 -5.95 -2.54 -0.59
CA ILE A 93 -6.24 -1.34 -1.37
C ILE A 93 -7.21 -0.41 -0.64
N GLY A 94 -7.53 0.76 -1.22
CA GLY A 94 -8.32 1.78 -0.55
C GLY A 94 -7.48 2.59 0.44
N GLN A 95 -6.19 2.72 0.18
CA GLN A 95 -5.19 3.36 1.05
C GLN A 95 -5.29 4.90 1.02
N ASP A 96 -4.64 5.52 2.00
CA ASP A 96 -4.39 6.96 2.08
C ASP A 96 -5.66 7.84 2.00
N GLY A 97 -6.78 7.28 2.43
CA GLY A 97 -8.03 8.00 2.63
C GLY A 97 -8.78 8.43 1.37
N LEU A 98 -8.30 8.12 0.17
CA LEU A 98 -8.97 8.44 -1.09
C LEU A 98 -9.06 7.20 -1.98
N SER A 99 -10.27 6.81 -2.32
CA SER A 99 -10.57 5.70 -3.22
C SER A 99 -12.01 5.81 -3.74
N TYR A 100 -12.48 4.80 -4.47
CA TYR A 100 -13.64 4.85 -5.34
C TYR A 100 -14.91 4.23 -4.74
N ALA A 101 -14.92 3.90 -3.43
CA ALA A 101 -16.10 3.41 -2.70
C ALA A 101 -15.99 3.69 -1.18
N PRO A 102 -17.07 4.17 -0.51
CA PRO A 102 -18.36 4.54 -1.09
C PRO A 102 -18.31 5.88 -1.81
N VAL A 103 -19.12 6.06 -2.86
CA VAL A 103 -19.19 7.32 -3.63
C VAL A 103 -20.61 7.60 -4.11
N ASP A 104 -20.94 8.87 -4.39
CA ASP A 104 -22.00 9.30 -5.28
C ASP A 104 -21.40 9.86 -6.59
N ASP A 105 -22.23 10.23 -7.57
CA ASP A 105 -21.74 10.68 -8.88
C ASP A 105 -20.86 11.92 -8.78
N ARG A 106 -21.20 12.85 -7.89
CA ARG A 106 -20.43 14.08 -7.64
C ARG A 106 -19.06 13.73 -7.03
N THR A 107 -19.08 13.00 -5.93
CA THR A 107 -17.86 12.65 -5.19
C THR A 107 -16.94 11.76 -6.03
N LEU A 108 -17.51 10.85 -6.83
CA LEU A 108 -16.72 10.05 -7.77
C LEU A 108 -15.94 10.93 -8.76
N GLY A 109 -16.59 11.93 -9.37
CA GLY A 109 -15.93 12.87 -10.28
C GLY A 109 -14.83 13.68 -9.62
N GLU A 110 -15.06 14.14 -8.37
CA GLU A 110 -14.07 14.88 -7.57
C GLU A 110 -12.87 14.01 -7.20
N VAL A 111 -13.10 12.79 -6.71
CA VAL A 111 -12.04 11.83 -6.33
C VAL A 111 -11.22 11.42 -7.56
N ARG A 112 -11.85 11.09 -8.69
CA ARG A 112 -11.16 10.78 -9.95
C ARG A 112 -10.19 11.87 -10.37
N THR A 113 -10.57 13.14 -10.15
CA THR A 113 -9.70 14.28 -10.42
C THR A 113 -8.58 14.39 -9.39
N ALA A 114 -8.89 14.25 -8.10
CA ALA A 114 -7.93 14.44 -7.01
C ALA A 114 -6.79 13.41 -7.03
N ILE A 115 -7.09 12.15 -7.37
CA ILE A 115 -6.11 11.04 -7.38
C ILE A 115 -5.82 10.50 -8.79
N THR A 116 -5.99 11.33 -9.81
CA THR A 116 -5.68 10.92 -11.19
C THR A 116 -4.23 10.46 -11.35
N GLY A 117 -3.31 11.03 -10.60
CA GLY A 117 -1.90 10.62 -10.56
C GLY A 117 -1.67 9.22 -9.98
N TRP A 118 -2.55 8.72 -9.10
CA TRP A 118 -2.39 7.37 -8.51
C TRP A 118 -2.95 6.27 -9.40
N ASN A 119 -4.13 6.50 -10.01
CA ASN A 119 -4.89 5.45 -10.70
C ASN A 119 -5.25 5.81 -12.14
N GLY A 120 -4.85 6.97 -12.64
CA GLY A 120 -5.36 7.54 -13.88
C GLY A 120 -6.83 7.96 -13.75
N TYR A 121 -7.35 8.65 -14.76
CA TYR A 121 -8.72 9.19 -14.69
C TYR A 121 -9.81 8.11 -14.79
N GLY A 122 -9.54 6.99 -15.46
CA GLY A 122 -10.47 5.85 -15.52
C GLY A 122 -11.57 5.98 -16.58
N ASP A 123 -11.34 6.73 -17.67
CA ASP A 123 -12.31 6.89 -18.75
C ASP A 123 -12.65 5.58 -19.49
N ASP A 124 -11.82 4.58 -19.31
CA ASP A 124 -11.95 3.23 -19.86
C ASP A 124 -12.75 2.26 -18.97
N LEU A 125 -13.26 2.73 -17.82
CA LEU A 125 -14.00 1.92 -16.86
C LEU A 125 -15.44 2.39 -16.71
N ASP A 126 -16.36 1.43 -16.65
CA ASP A 126 -17.71 1.65 -16.17
C ASP A 126 -17.72 1.65 -14.64
N PHE A 127 -17.91 2.80 -14.03
CA PHE A 127 -18.06 2.94 -12.59
C PHE A 127 -19.50 2.57 -12.17
N ASP A 128 -19.85 1.27 -12.29
CA ASP A 128 -21.17 0.71 -12.06
C ASP A 128 -21.47 0.40 -10.58
N TRP A 129 -20.66 0.93 -9.67
CA TRP A 129 -20.78 0.78 -8.22
C TRP A 129 -20.88 2.12 -7.49
N ARG A 130 -21.48 2.12 -6.29
CA ARG A 130 -21.55 3.28 -5.39
C ARG A 130 -21.20 2.91 -3.95
N SER A 131 -21.39 1.65 -3.55
CA SER A 131 -21.08 1.12 -2.22
C SER A 131 -19.79 0.31 -2.22
N VAL A 132 -19.27 0.05 -1.03
CA VAL A 132 -18.11 -0.86 -0.84
C VAL A 132 -18.43 -2.27 -1.33
N GLY A 133 -19.63 -2.78 -1.01
CA GLY A 133 -20.07 -4.11 -1.44
C GLY A 133 -20.07 -4.26 -2.96
N GLU A 134 -20.67 -3.32 -3.67
CA GLU A 134 -20.70 -3.32 -5.14
C GLU A 134 -19.30 -3.24 -5.77
N TYR A 135 -18.39 -2.47 -5.19
CA TYR A 135 -17.00 -2.42 -5.64
C TYR A 135 -16.29 -3.76 -5.42
N LEU A 136 -16.46 -4.40 -4.26
CA LEU A 136 -15.93 -5.73 -3.98
C LEU A 136 -16.53 -6.79 -4.92
N ASP A 137 -17.83 -6.72 -5.22
CA ASP A 137 -18.48 -7.60 -6.19
C ASP A 137 -17.93 -7.37 -7.61
N ARG A 138 -17.50 -6.15 -7.92
CA ARG A 138 -16.84 -5.84 -9.20
C ARG A 138 -15.49 -6.54 -9.32
N LEU A 139 -14.70 -6.58 -8.24
CA LEU A 139 -13.44 -7.34 -8.19
C LEU A 139 -13.67 -8.86 -8.34
N ASP A 140 -14.76 -9.39 -7.79
CA ASP A 140 -15.09 -10.81 -7.87
C ASP A 140 -15.47 -11.29 -9.29
N ARG A 141 -15.62 -10.37 -10.24
CA ARG A 141 -15.85 -10.75 -11.67
C ARG A 141 -14.60 -11.37 -12.31
N GLY A 142 -13.43 -11.23 -11.69
CA GLY A 142 -12.18 -11.90 -12.08
C GLY A 142 -10.97 -11.00 -11.96
N ILE A 143 -10.07 -11.35 -11.04
CA ILE A 143 -8.76 -10.74 -10.82
C ILE A 143 -7.73 -11.85 -10.55
N ALA A 144 -6.46 -11.59 -10.85
CA ALA A 144 -5.42 -12.58 -10.62
C ALA A 144 -5.02 -12.70 -9.15
N VAL A 145 -4.95 -11.59 -8.43
CA VAL A 145 -4.48 -11.49 -7.04
C VAL A 145 -5.66 -11.13 -6.15
N ASN A 146 -5.75 -11.69 -4.94
CA ASN A 146 -6.80 -11.31 -4.00
C ASN A 146 -6.66 -9.84 -3.59
N ALA A 147 -7.77 -9.20 -3.22
CA ALA A 147 -7.77 -7.83 -2.73
C ALA A 147 -8.65 -7.68 -1.48
N ALA A 148 -8.13 -7.02 -0.45
CA ALA A 148 -8.86 -6.56 0.72
C ALA A 148 -8.99 -5.03 0.66
N TYR A 149 -10.07 -4.46 1.17
CA TYR A 149 -10.39 -3.05 1.00
C TYR A 149 -10.49 -2.31 2.32
N LEU A 150 -9.86 -1.12 2.38
CA LEU A 150 -10.03 -0.14 3.44
C LEU A 150 -11.00 0.95 3.00
N ILE A 151 -11.90 1.35 3.90
CA ILE A 151 -12.81 2.46 3.66
C ILE A 151 -12.00 3.76 3.68
N PRO A 152 -12.05 4.60 2.64
CA PRO A 152 -11.25 5.81 2.57
C PRO A 152 -11.93 6.97 3.31
N GLN A 153 -11.37 7.41 4.44
CA GLN A 153 -11.95 8.48 5.29
C GLN A 153 -12.12 9.79 4.53
N GLY A 154 -11.17 10.20 3.71
CA GLY A 154 -11.26 11.44 2.93
C GLY A 154 -12.41 11.39 1.92
N THR A 155 -12.66 10.24 1.28
CA THR A 155 -13.81 10.04 0.39
C THR A 155 -15.14 10.09 1.19
N VAL A 156 -15.18 9.44 2.36
CA VAL A 156 -16.33 9.49 3.27
C VAL A 156 -16.60 10.94 3.73
N ARG A 157 -15.54 11.71 4.02
CA ARG A 157 -15.63 13.12 4.36
C ARG A 157 -16.15 13.95 3.19
N ALA A 158 -15.64 13.74 1.96
CA ALA A 158 -16.13 14.41 0.75
C ALA A 158 -17.63 14.16 0.50
N LEU A 159 -18.11 12.95 0.78
CA LEU A 159 -19.53 12.60 0.70
C LEU A 159 -20.40 13.35 1.74
N ALA A 160 -19.92 13.51 2.96
CA ALA A 160 -20.72 14.00 4.07
C ALA A 160 -20.58 15.50 4.29
N VAL A 161 -19.35 16.03 4.23
CA VAL A 161 -18.97 17.42 4.55
C VAL A 161 -18.64 18.21 3.27
N GLY A 162 -17.99 17.55 2.29
CA GLY A 162 -17.40 18.20 1.13
C GLY A 162 -15.91 18.44 1.31
N TRP A 163 -15.40 19.46 0.62
CA TRP A 163 -13.97 19.84 0.58
C TRP A 163 -13.65 21.09 1.41
N GLU A 164 -14.54 21.47 2.35
CA GLU A 164 -14.35 22.64 3.21
C GLU A 164 -13.43 22.31 4.41
N ASP A 165 -12.56 23.26 4.77
CA ASP A 165 -11.75 23.23 6.00
C ASP A 165 -12.58 23.65 7.21
N ARG A 166 -13.40 22.75 7.71
CA ARG A 166 -14.23 22.91 8.90
C ARG A 166 -14.52 21.58 9.58
N GLU A 167 -14.91 21.62 10.83
CA GLU A 167 -15.42 20.44 11.51
C GLU A 167 -16.77 19.99 10.95
N PRO A 168 -17.09 18.68 10.95
CA PRO A 168 -18.41 18.19 10.60
C PRO A 168 -19.45 18.62 11.65
N THR A 169 -20.65 18.92 11.21
CA THR A 169 -21.80 18.98 12.11
C THR A 169 -22.12 17.60 12.70
N ALA A 170 -22.89 17.55 13.79
CA ALA A 170 -23.32 16.27 14.37
C ALA A 170 -24.06 15.37 13.37
N THR A 171 -24.83 15.96 12.45
CA THR A 171 -25.54 15.22 11.39
C THR A 171 -24.57 14.65 10.36
N GLU A 172 -23.58 15.43 9.93
CA GLU A 172 -22.55 15.00 8.98
C GLU A 172 -21.66 13.91 9.59
N LEU A 173 -21.20 14.10 10.82
CA LEU A 173 -20.43 13.06 11.54
C LEU A 173 -21.25 11.76 11.69
N GLY A 174 -22.55 11.89 12.02
CA GLY A 174 -23.46 10.74 12.06
C GLY A 174 -23.60 10.04 10.70
N ARG A 175 -23.58 10.80 9.59
CA ARG A 175 -23.55 10.23 8.23
C ARG A 175 -22.23 9.50 7.95
N MET A 176 -21.09 10.11 8.29
CA MET A 176 -19.78 9.48 8.13
C MET A 176 -19.69 8.15 8.90
N LYS A 177 -20.13 8.14 10.16
CA LYS A 177 -20.18 6.92 11.00
C LYS A 177 -21.01 5.80 10.37
N ARG A 178 -22.17 6.13 9.78
CA ARG A 178 -23.01 5.14 9.07
C ARG A 178 -22.31 4.59 7.83
N LEU A 179 -21.71 5.45 6.99
CA LEU A 179 -20.99 5.02 5.79
C LEU A 179 -19.82 4.08 6.14
N VAL A 180 -19.11 4.36 7.24
CA VAL A 180 -18.04 3.47 7.73
C VAL A 180 -18.61 2.14 8.22
N ALA A 181 -19.70 2.15 9.01
CA ALA A 181 -20.36 0.94 9.48
C ALA A 181 -20.86 0.07 8.32
N GLU A 182 -21.57 0.65 7.37
CA GLU A 182 -22.07 0.00 6.16
C GLU A 182 -20.92 -0.64 5.34
N GLY A 183 -19.80 0.08 5.16
CA GLY A 183 -18.65 -0.47 4.46
C GLY A 183 -18.02 -1.66 5.17
N LEU A 184 -17.95 -1.64 6.51
CA LEU A 184 -17.46 -2.76 7.32
C LEU A 184 -18.41 -3.97 7.25
N GLU A 185 -19.72 -3.74 7.28
CA GLU A 185 -20.75 -4.78 7.09
C GLU A 185 -20.66 -5.43 5.71
N GLN A 186 -20.30 -4.65 4.69
CA GLN A 186 -20.12 -5.10 3.31
C GLN A 186 -18.78 -5.82 3.07
N GLY A 187 -17.89 -5.88 4.07
CA GLY A 187 -16.70 -6.71 4.04
C GLY A 187 -15.37 -5.95 4.01
N ALA A 188 -15.35 -4.63 4.16
CA ALA A 188 -14.10 -3.89 4.33
C ALA A 188 -13.35 -4.34 5.59
N VAL A 189 -12.01 -4.25 5.56
CA VAL A 189 -11.15 -4.73 6.65
C VAL A 189 -10.83 -3.66 7.70
N GLY A 190 -11.08 -2.39 7.38
CA GLY A 190 -10.81 -1.26 8.26
C GLY A 190 -11.05 0.08 7.57
N LEU A 191 -10.42 1.12 8.10
CA LEU A 191 -10.52 2.51 7.65
C LEU A 191 -9.11 3.02 7.33
N SER A 192 -8.92 3.67 6.19
CA SER A 192 -7.71 4.43 5.87
C SER A 192 -7.94 5.93 5.99
N SER A 193 -6.88 6.69 6.22
CA SER A 193 -6.89 8.14 6.05
C SER A 193 -5.63 8.62 5.36
N GLY A 194 -5.72 9.76 4.68
CA GLY A 194 -4.58 10.48 4.13
C GLY A 194 -4.56 11.89 4.70
N LEU A 195 -3.84 12.09 5.81
CA LEU A 195 -3.89 13.34 6.57
C LEU A 195 -2.94 14.42 6.02
N THR A 196 -2.36 14.18 4.86
CA THR A 196 -1.66 15.16 4.02
C THR A 196 -2.38 15.40 2.70
N TYR A 197 -3.51 14.72 2.49
CA TYR A 197 -4.35 14.87 1.30
C TYR A 197 -5.72 15.45 1.67
N THR A 198 -6.16 16.45 0.90
CA THR A 198 -7.50 17.01 1.10
C THR A 198 -8.57 16.08 0.51
N PRO A 199 -9.76 15.98 1.14
CA PRO A 199 -10.22 16.70 2.32
C PRO A 199 -9.88 16.00 3.65
N GLY A 200 -9.21 14.82 3.65
CA GLY A 200 -8.82 14.11 4.87
C GLY A 200 -7.96 14.94 5.82
N MET A 201 -7.10 15.78 5.26
CA MET A 201 -6.21 16.72 5.95
C MET A 201 -6.95 17.68 6.91
N TYR A 202 -8.22 18.03 6.62
CA TYR A 202 -9.04 18.91 7.45
C TYR A 202 -9.65 18.22 8.68
N ALA A 203 -9.61 16.87 8.74
CA ALA A 203 -10.16 16.14 9.86
C ALA A 203 -9.39 16.44 11.15
N LYS A 204 -10.11 16.68 12.24
CA LYS A 204 -9.56 16.85 13.58
C LYS A 204 -9.58 15.51 14.33
N ASP A 205 -8.81 15.42 15.40
CA ASP A 205 -8.68 14.19 16.21
C ASP A 205 -10.03 13.64 16.66
N ALA A 206 -10.95 14.54 17.07
CA ALA A 206 -12.30 14.16 17.51
C ALA A 206 -13.10 13.44 16.41
N GLU A 207 -13.01 13.88 15.14
CA GLU A 207 -13.63 13.23 14.00
C GLU A 207 -13.05 11.83 13.79
N LEU A 208 -11.70 11.74 13.74
CA LEU A 208 -10.99 10.48 13.53
C LEU A 208 -11.24 9.49 14.66
N THR A 209 -11.23 9.95 15.92
CA THR A 209 -11.52 9.11 17.09
C THR A 209 -12.93 8.52 17.02
N GLU A 210 -13.94 9.31 16.65
CA GLU A 210 -15.31 8.82 16.51
C GLU A 210 -15.46 7.78 15.39
N LEU A 211 -14.78 7.96 14.25
CA LEU A 211 -14.75 6.95 13.18
C LEU A 211 -14.00 5.70 13.62
N CYS A 212 -12.86 5.84 14.31
CA CYS A 212 -12.10 4.72 14.86
C CYS A 212 -12.92 3.90 15.89
N ARG A 213 -13.79 4.54 16.69
CA ARG A 213 -14.72 3.81 17.59
C ARG A 213 -15.68 2.92 16.80
N VAL A 214 -16.18 3.39 15.65
CA VAL A 214 -16.99 2.54 14.76
C VAL A 214 -16.16 1.37 14.25
N VAL A 215 -14.95 1.63 13.74
CA VAL A 215 -14.05 0.58 13.23
C VAL A 215 -13.74 -0.46 14.31
N ALA A 216 -13.46 -0.02 15.53
CA ALA A 216 -13.20 -0.89 16.68
C ALA A 216 -14.38 -1.80 16.99
N SER A 217 -15.62 -1.28 16.96
CA SER A 217 -16.84 -2.06 17.25
C SER A 217 -17.10 -3.20 16.26
N TYR A 218 -16.57 -3.11 15.05
CA TYR A 218 -16.55 -4.19 14.06
C TYR A 218 -15.25 -5.01 14.12
N GLY A 219 -14.32 -4.66 15.03
CA GLY A 219 -13.00 -5.29 15.19
C GLY A 219 -12.08 -5.02 13.99
N GLY A 220 -12.27 -3.97 13.20
CA GLY A 220 -11.40 -3.48 12.15
C GLY A 220 -10.11 -2.86 12.69
N TYR A 221 -9.34 -2.25 11.79
CA TYR A 221 -8.18 -1.45 12.15
C TYR A 221 -8.16 -0.13 11.40
N TYR A 222 -7.46 0.86 11.96
CA TYR A 222 -7.22 2.14 11.33
C TYR A 222 -5.83 2.18 10.70
N CYS A 223 -5.75 2.62 9.44
CA CYS A 223 -4.53 2.69 8.64
C CYS A 223 -4.29 4.13 8.16
N PRO A 224 -3.61 4.96 8.95
CA PRO A 224 -3.34 6.34 8.57
C PRO A 224 -2.05 6.50 7.77
N HIS A 225 -2.12 7.19 6.63
CA HIS A 225 -1.10 8.12 6.17
C HIS A 225 -1.21 9.35 7.06
N HIS A 226 -0.30 9.49 8.02
CA HIS A 226 -0.43 10.52 9.07
C HIS A 226 0.02 11.92 8.62
N ARG A 227 -0.15 12.94 9.50
CA ARG A 227 -0.09 14.36 9.13
C ARG A 227 1.28 14.86 8.70
N SER A 228 2.39 14.21 9.04
CA SER A 228 3.72 14.71 8.68
C SER A 228 4.77 13.61 8.71
N TYR A 229 5.62 13.58 7.71
CA TYR A 229 6.82 12.74 7.64
C TYR A 229 8.10 13.58 7.76
N GLY A 230 7.97 14.91 7.90
CA GLY A 230 9.05 15.89 8.04
C GLY A 230 9.18 16.41 9.47
N ALA A 231 9.11 17.72 9.65
CA ALA A 231 9.36 18.38 10.94
C ALA A 231 8.42 17.92 12.06
N GLY A 232 7.15 17.61 11.72
CA GLY A 232 6.13 17.13 12.66
C GLY A 232 6.00 15.60 12.79
N ALA A 233 6.94 14.81 12.25
CA ALA A 233 6.76 13.35 12.13
C ALA A 233 6.46 12.65 13.46
N LEU A 234 7.31 12.85 14.49
CA LEU A 234 7.11 12.18 15.79
C LEU A 234 5.79 12.58 16.48
N GLU A 235 5.39 13.84 16.34
CA GLU A 235 4.12 14.30 16.90
C GLU A 235 2.93 13.65 16.18
N ALA A 236 3.00 13.57 14.85
CA ALA A 236 1.98 12.89 14.06
C ALA A 236 1.85 11.40 14.41
N TYR A 237 2.96 10.70 14.68
CA TYR A 237 2.91 9.32 15.19
C TYR A 237 2.26 9.24 16.58
N ARG A 238 2.59 10.18 17.50
CA ARG A 238 1.96 10.23 18.84
C ARG A 238 0.45 10.46 18.74
N GLU A 239 0.03 11.37 17.87
CA GLU A 239 -1.38 11.64 17.59
C GLU A 239 -2.12 10.35 17.18
N MET A 240 -1.58 9.59 16.22
CA MET A 240 -2.22 8.34 15.77
C MET A 240 -2.32 7.29 16.88
N VAL A 241 -1.28 7.13 17.68
CA VAL A 241 -1.27 6.23 18.85
C VAL A 241 -2.31 6.69 19.88
N ALA A 242 -2.36 7.98 20.21
CA ALA A 242 -3.26 8.53 21.21
C ALA A 242 -4.73 8.36 20.82
N LEU A 243 -5.10 8.76 19.59
CA LEU A 243 -6.48 8.68 19.13
C LEU A 243 -7.00 7.24 18.97
N THR A 244 -6.15 6.32 18.53
CA THR A 244 -6.55 4.92 18.39
C THR A 244 -6.67 4.22 19.75
N ARG A 245 -5.81 4.58 20.70
CA ARG A 245 -5.93 4.13 22.10
C ARG A 245 -7.22 4.62 22.74
N GLU A 246 -7.56 5.91 22.57
CA GLU A 246 -8.84 6.47 23.05
C GLU A 246 -10.06 5.78 22.45
N ALA A 247 -9.98 5.46 21.15
CA ALA A 247 -11.05 4.77 20.43
C ALA A 247 -11.11 3.26 20.71
N GLY A 248 -10.10 2.65 21.33
CA GLY A 248 -9.96 1.19 21.47
C GLY A 248 -9.78 0.49 20.11
N CYS A 249 -9.20 1.17 19.13
CA CYS A 249 -9.03 0.71 17.75
C CYS A 249 -7.61 0.19 17.52
N ALA A 250 -7.48 -0.94 16.82
CA ALA A 250 -6.18 -1.40 16.35
C ALA A 250 -5.61 -0.41 15.32
N LEU A 251 -4.28 -0.17 15.37
CA LEU A 251 -3.55 0.75 14.52
C LEU A 251 -2.62 -0.01 13.57
N HIS A 252 -2.65 0.37 12.29
CA HIS A 252 -1.62 -0.03 11.32
C HIS A 252 -1.04 1.23 10.69
N LEU A 253 0.18 1.61 11.07
CA LEU A 253 0.85 2.79 10.54
C LEU A 253 1.30 2.53 9.10
N ALA A 254 0.67 3.22 8.16
CA ALA A 254 0.98 3.12 6.73
C ALA A 254 2.40 3.64 6.44
N HIS A 255 3.15 2.94 5.56
CA HIS A 255 4.50 3.30 5.07
C HIS A 255 5.32 4.05 6.11
N ALA A 256 5.43 3.48 7.33
CA ALA A 256 6.13 4.12 8.45
C ALA A 256 7.57 4.47 8.08
N THR A 257 7.91 5.75 8.20
CA THR A 257 9.20 6.29 7.79
C THR A 257 9.54 7.59 8.55
N MET A 258 10.81 7.95 8.55
CA MET A 258 11.36 9.19 9.10
C MET A 258 12.16 9.85 7.99
N ASN A 259 11.45 10.68 7.18
CA ASN A 259 11.97 11.30 5.96
C ASN A 259 12.49 12.73 6.21
N PHE A 260 13.06 13.31 5.18
CA PHE A 260 13.68 14.65 5.16
C PHE A 260 14.92 14.75 6.04
N GLY A 261 15.80 15.71 5.74
CA GLY A 261 17.06 15.93 6.45
C GLY A 261 16.90 16.08 7.96
N VAL A 262 15.77 16.66 8.41
CA VAL A 262 15.44 16.86 9.84
C VAL A 262 15.24 15.55 10.62
N ASN A 263 14.99 14.44 9.93
CA ASN A 263 14.73 13.13 10.55
C ASN A 263 15.82 12.10 10.28
N LYS A 264 16.94 12.50 9.69
CA LYS A 264 18.07 11.59 9.45
C LYS A 264 18.56 10.98 10.75
N GLY A 265 18.58 9.63 10.81
CA GLY A 265 19.05 8.88 11.98
C GLY A 265 18.08 8.88 13.17
N ARG A 266 16.85 9.40 13.03
CA ARG A 266 15.88 9.52 14.13
C ARG A 266 14.89 8.35 14.24
N ALA A 267 15.03 7.29 13.46
CA ALA A 267 14.20 6.10 13.62
C ALA A 267 14.19 5.55 15.08
N PRO A 268 15.29 5.57 15.87
CA PRO A 268 15.24 5.12 17.26
C PRO A 268 14.21 5.86 18.12
N GLU A 269 13.95 7.15 17.85
CA GLU A 269 12.93 7.92 18.61
C GLU A 269 11.51 7.43 18.28
N LEU A 270 11.24 7.13 16.98
CA LEU A 270 9.98 6.52 16.56
C LEU A 270 9.82 5.13 17.21
N LEU A 271 10.85 4.29 17.15
CA LEU A 271 10.77 2.93 17.69
C LEU A 271 10.55 2.93 19.21
N ALA A 272 11.20 3.83 19.95
CA ALA A 272 10.99 3.99 21.39
C ALA A 272 9.53 4.38 21.71
N LEU A 273 8.93 5.29 20.91
CA LEU A 273 7.52 5.66 21.04
C LEU A 273 6.59 4.46 20.82
N LEU A 274 6.89 3.64 19.81
CA LEU A 274 6.09 2.44 19.51
C LEU A 274 6.24 1.38 20.61
N ASP A 275 7.47 1.16 21.10
CA ASP A 275 7.74 0.22 22.20
C ASP A 275 6.99 0.61 23.49
N GLU A 276 6.98 1.90 23.84
CA GLU A 276 6.21 2.43 24.97
C GLU A 276 4.70 2.17 24.78
N ALA A 277 4.16 2.49 23.60
CA ALA A 277 2.75 2.28 23.32
C ALA A 277 2.35 0.78 23.37
N LEU A 278 3.21 -0.11 22.86
CA LEU A 278 3.02 -1.56 22.91
C LEU A 278 3.07 -2.10 24.34
N ALA A 279 4.01 -1.59 25.16
CA ALA A 279 4.10 -1.95 26.58
C ALA A 279 2.85 -1.52 27.37
N ASP A 280 2.22 -0.44 26.96
CA ASP A 280 0.95 0.07 27.48
C ASP A 280 -0.29 -0.66 26.90
N GLY A 281 -0.09 -1.71 26.09
CA GLY A 281 -1.15 -2.56 25.55
C GLY A 281 -1.81 -2.08 24.26
N ALA A 282 -1.22 -1.13 23.54
CA ALA A 282 -1.72 -0.73 22.23
C ALA A 282 -1.55 -1.86 21.19
N ASP A 283 -2.57 -2.07 20.35
CA ASP A 283 -2.52 -3.02 19.23
C ASP A 283 -1.99 -2.31 17.98
N ILE A 284 -0.67 -2.33 17.79
CA ILE A 284 0.02 -1.62 16.71
C ILE A 284 0.70 -2.59 15.75
N SER A 285 0.59 -2.31 14.46
CA SER A 285 1.47 -2.82 13.41
C SER A 285 1.84 -1.67 12.47
N LEU A 286 2.81 -1.89 11.61
CA LEU A 286 3.21 -0.92 10.59
C LEU A 286 3.68 -1.62 9.32
N ASP A 287 3.59 -0.94 8.18
CA ASP A 287 4.31 -1.33 6.98
C ASP A 287 5.41 -0.30 6.65
N THR A 288 6.37 -0.73 5.87
CA THR A 288 7.30 0.14 5.15
C THR A 288 7.70 -0.55 3.85
N TYR A 289 8.17 0.20 2.87
CA TYR A 289 8.73 -0.37 1.65
C TYR A 289 10.28 -0.34 1.71
N PRO A 290 10.95 -1.26 1.00
CA PRO A 290 12.41 -1.41 1.07
C PRO A 290 13.13 -0.44 0.10
N TYR A 291 12.76 0.85 0.14
CA TYR A 291 13.32 1.93 -0.69
C TYR A 291 13.39 3.22 0.08
N THR A 292 14.27 4.13 -0.32
CA THR A 292 14.40 5.45 0.32
C THR A 292 13.52 6.54 -0.31
N PRO A 293 13.30 6.63 -1.64
CA PRO A 293 12.38 7.63 -2.18
C PRO A 293 10.92 7.30 -1.87
N GLY A 294 10.12 8.35 -1.65
CA GLY A 294 8.67 8.28 -1.66
C GLY A 294 8.10 8.50 -3.06
N SER A 295 6.80 8.26 -3.24
CA SER A 295 6.09 8.59 -4.48
C SER A 295 4.67 9.06 -4.17
N THR A 296 4.29 10.19 -4.75
CA THR A 296 2.96 10.81 -4.62
C THR A 296 2.66 11.70 -5.83
N THR A 297 1.74 12.67 -5.69
CA THR A 297 1.46 13.67 -6.72
C THR A 297 2.15 15.01 -6.40
N LEU A 298 2.47 15.80 -7.43
CA LEU A 298 3.01 17.14 -7.23
C LEU A 298 2.02 18.04 -6.48
N ALA A 299 0.72 17.82 -6.67
CA ALA A 299 -0.35 18.55 -6.00
C ALA A 299 -0.40 18.30 -4.48
N ALA A 300 0.14 17.17 -4.00
CA ALA A 300 0.22 16.88 -2.56
C ALA A 300 1.11 17.86 -1.80
N LEU A 301 2.03 18.53 -2.48
CA LEU A 301 2.90 19.54 -1.86
C LEU A 301 2.19 20.87 -1.58
N LEU A 302 1.00 21.11 -2.18
CA LEU A 302 0.26 22.34 -1.99
C LEU A 302 -0.18 22.51 -0.52
N PRO A 303 -0.14 23.73 0.01
CA PRO A 303 -0.70 23.97 1.34
C PRO A 303 -2.21 23.68 1.34
N SER A 304 -2.73 23.11 2.43
CA SER A 304 -4.11 22.63 2.55
C SER A 304 -5.15 23.67 2.12
N TRP A 305 -4.95 24.92 2.53
CA TRP A 305 -5.85 26.03 2.16
C TRP A 305 -5.96 26.26 0.65
N ALA A 306 -4.92 25.89 -0.12
CA ALA A 306 -4.94 26.03 -1.59
C ALA A 306 -5.93 25.07 -2.26
N SER A 307 -6.25 23.97 -1.60
CA SER A 307 -7.15 22.91 -2.08
C SER A 307 -8.54 22.94 -1.42
N GLU A 308 -8.82 23.90 -0.55
CA GLU A 308 -10.14 24.11 0.03
C GLU A 308 -11.18 24.38 -1.07
N GLY A 309 -12.32 23.67 -1.02
CA GLY A 309 -13.34 23.69 -2.07
C GLY A 309 -13.10 22.70 -3.21
N GLY A 310 -12.00 21.94 -3.15
CA GLY A 310 -11.72 20.81 -4.05
C GLY A 310 -10.80 21.13 -5.22
N PRO A 311 -10.57 20.16 -6.12
CA PRO A 311 -9.57 20.26 -7.20
C PRO A 311 -9.79 21.42 -8.17
N ALA A 312 -11.05 21.76 -8.46
CA ALA A 312 -11.37 22.88 -9.34
C ALA A 312 -10.95 24.23 -8.72
N GLU A 313 -11.17 24.40 -7.41
CA GLU A 313 -10.75 25.59 -6.68
C GLU A 313 -9.24 25.69 -6.53
N ALA A 314 -8.55 24.55 -6.34
CA ALA A 314 -7.09 24.51 -6.36
C ALA A 314 -6.52 25.02 -7.69
N LEU A 315 -7.07 24.56 -8.81
CA LEU A 315 -6.67 25.04 -10.14
C LEU A 315 -6.97 26.53 -10.33
N ARG A 316 -8.12 27.01 -9.88
CA ARG A 316 -8.46 28.44 -9.94
C ARG A 316 -7.46 29.29 -9.15
N ARG A 317 -7.10 28.86 -7.93
CA ARG A 317 -6.10 29.55 -7.08
C ARG A 317 -4.71 29.54 -7.70
N LEU A 318 -4.32 28.45 -8.34
CA LEU A 318 -3.04 28.38 -9.08
C LEU A 318 -3.02 29.33 -10.29
N THR A 319 -4.14 29.61 -10.92
CA THR A 319 -4.21 30.55 -12.07
C THR A 319 -4.32 32.02 -11.65
N ASP A 320 -4.62 32.32 -10.39
CA ASP A 320 -4.62 33.67 -9.85
C ASP A 320 -3.19 34.05 -9.42
N PRO A 321 -2.58 35.12 -10.00
CA PRO A 321 -1.18 35.45 -9.76
C PRO A 321 -0.82 35.74 -8.30
N GLU A 322 -1.70 36.41 -7.55
CA GLU A 322 -1.46 36.76 -6.14
C GLU A 322 -1.49 35.49 -5.27
N THR A 323 -2.48 34.65 -5.51
CA THR A 323 -2.62 33.37 -4.78
C THR A 323 -1.49 32.39 -5.13
N ALA A 324 -1.10 32.31 -6.40
CA ALA A 324 0.03 31.48 -6.83
C ALA A 324 1.36 31.90 -6.16
N GLU A 325 1.61 33.21 -6.03
CA GLU A 325 2.77 33.73 -5.33
C GLU A 325 2.73 33.41 -3.82
N ARG A 326 1.54 33.49 -3.20
CA ARG A 326 1.35 33.07 -1.81
C ARG A 326 1.63 31.57 -1.63
N ILE A 327 1.16 30.72 -2.58
CA ILE A 327 1.46 29.28 -2.58
C ILE A 327 2.97 29.07 -2.66
N ARG A 328 3.67 29.72 -3.61
CA ARG A 328 5.12 29.65 -3.74
C ARG A 328 5.82 29.97 -2.42
N HIS A 329 5.44 31.04 -1.75
CA HIS A 329 6.03 31.44 -0.47
C HIS A 329 5.84 30.38 0.61
N HIS A 330 4.66 29.74 0.66
CA HIS A 330 4.39 28.63 1.58
C HIS A 330 5.24 27.39 1.29
N LEU A 331 5.50 27.09 0.02
CA LEU A 331 6.35 25.93 -0.34
C LEU A 331 7.84 26.21 -0.08
N GLU A 332 8.34 27.35 -0.59
CA GLU A 332 9.79 27.60 -0.67
C GLU A 332 10.37 28.23 0.60
N VAL A 333 9.54 28.89 1.42
CA VAL A 333 10.04 29.69 2.56
C VAL A 333 9.53 29.15 3.91
N LEU A 334 8.22 28.87 4.01
CA LEU A 334 7.61 28.50 5.30
C LEU A 334 7.67 26.99 5.57
N GLY A 335 7.67 26.17 4.53
CA GLY A 335 7.38 24.74 4.66
C GLY A 335 5.90 24.50 4.95
N SER A 336 5.11 24.29 3.89
CA SER A 336 3.67 24.05 4.02
C SER A 336 3.38 22.71 4.74
N ASP A 337 2.14 22.56 5.19
CA ASP A 337 1.63 21.27 5.69
C ASP A 337 1.72 20.16 4.62
N GLY A 338 1.46 20.45 3.33
CA GLY A 338 1.71 19.54 2.22
C GLY A 338 3.20 19.19 2.02
N CYS A 339 4.11 20.06 2.43
CA CYS A 339 5.56 19.82 2.45
C CYS A 339 6.03 19.30 3.82
N HIS A 340 5.13 18.84 4.68
CA HIS A 340 5.45 18.25 6.00
C HIS A 340 6.21 19.19 6.95
N GLY A 341 5.99 20.51 6.84
CA GLY A 341 6.63 21.52 7.67
C GLY A 341 8.11 21.79 7.33
N VAL A 342 8.56 21.40 6.14
CA VAL A 342 9.92 21.62 5.62
C VAL A 342 9.84 22.40 4.32
N PRO A 343 10.60 23.48 4.10
CA PRO A 343 10.68 24.12 2.80
C PRO A 343 11.04 23.12 1.70
N VAL A 344 10.40 23.24 0.54
CA VAL A 344 10.60 22.31 -0.57
C VAL A 344 12.02 22.39 -1.12
N GLU A 345 12.65 21.24 -1.30
CA GLU A 345 13.95 21.05 -1.94
C GLU A 345 13.72 20.52 -3.36
N TRP A 346 13.66 21.42 -4.36
CA TRP A 346 13.27 21.07 -5.74
C TRP A 346 14.18 20.07 -6.44
N GLU A 347 15.43 19.93 -5.98
CA GLU A 347 16.40 18.94 -6.43
C GLU A 347 16.03 17.52 -5.99
N THR A 348 15.18 17.36 -4.98
CA THR A 348 14.72 16.05 -4.48
C THR A 348 13.42 15.60 -5.14
N ILE A 349 12.76 16.45 -5.93
CA ILE A 349 11.47 16.19 -6.56
C ILE A 349 11.66 15.83 -8.03
N GLU A 350 11.58 14.54 -8.36
CA GLU A 350 11.65 14.01 -9.72
C GLU A 350 10.23 13.78 -10.27
N ILE A 351 9.96 14.20 -11.50
CA ILE A 351 8.68 13.93 -12.19
C ILE A 351 8.69 12.48 -12.68
N SER A 352 7.79 11.66 -12.17
CA SER A 352 7.64 10.24 -12.53
C SER A 352 6.57 9.98 -13.59
N GLY A 353 5.64 10.91 -13.74
CA GLY A 353 4.58 10.82 -14.76
C GLY A 353 3.82 12.11 -14.94
N VAL A 354 3.23 12.25 -16.11
CA VAL A 354 2.29 13.31 -16.49
C VAL A 354 1.15 12.69 -17.27
N THR A 355 -0.01 13.35 -17.30
CA THR A 355 -1.17 12.91 -18.10
C THR A 355 -1.13 13.50 -19.50
N SER A 356 -0.63 14.75 -19.65
CA SER A 356 -0.50 15.42 -20.94
C SER A 356 0.78 14.98 -21.68
N PRO A 357 0.67 14.47 -22.93
CA PRO A 357 1.84 14.13 -23.75
C PRO A 357 2.80 15.32 -23.98
N ASP A 358 2.27 16.54 -24.01
CA ASP A 358 3.07 17.77 -24.22
C ASP A 358 4.05 18.06 -23.06
N LEU A 359 3.88 17.38 -21.93
CA LEU A 359 4.72 17.50 -20.75
C LEU A 359 5.69 16.32 -20.56
N ALA A 360 5.69 15.35 -21.46
CA ALA A 360 6.48 14.11 -21.34
C ALA A 360 8.00 14.36 -21.21
N GLN A 361 8.51 15.50 -21.72
CA GLN A 361 9.93 15.87 -21.61
C GLN A 361 10.41 16.15 -20.17
N TYR A 362 9.49 16.32 -19.22
CA TYR A 362 9.82 16.50 -17.80
C TYR A 362 10.01 15.18 -17.05
N VAL A 363 9.49 14.07 -17.57
CA VAL A 363 9.54 12.76 -16.89
C VAL A 363 10.99 12.26 -16.78
N GLY A 364 11.36 11.83 -15.59
CA GLY A 364 12.70 11.35 -15.25
C GLY A 364 13.71 12.48 -14.95
N ARG A 365 13.23 13.72 -14.77
CA ARG A 365 14.03 14.86 -14.36
C ARG A 365 13.49 15.46 -13.07
N THR A 366 14.39 16.02 -12.25
CA THR A 366 13.95 16.82 -11.12
C THR A 366 13.36 18.16 -11.58
N ILE A 367 12.57 18.78 -10.71
CA ILE A 367 12.07 20.14 -10.96
C ILE A 367 13.27 21.11 -11.12
N ALA A 368 14.30 20.98 -10.29
CA ALA A 368 15.51 21.81 -10.38
C ALA A 368 16.24 21.65 -11.72
N GLU A 369 16.45 20.42 -12.20
CA GLU A 369 17.07 20.16 -13.52
C GLU A 369 16.23 20.71 -14.67
N SER A 370 14.93 20.53 -14.60
CA SER A 370 13.98 20.99 -15.63
C SER A 370 13.94 22.51 -15.71
N SER A 371 13.95 23.20 -14.57
CA SER A 371 13.96 24.66 -14.51
C SER A 371 15.30 25.26 -14.96
N ALA A 372 16.42 24.65 -14.56
CA ALA A 372 17.75 25.07 -14.99
C ALA A 372 17.92 24.98 -16.52
N ALA A 373 17.44 23.91 -17.14
CA ALA A 373 17.46 23.74 -18.61
C ALA A 373 16.66 24.81 -19.37
N ARG A 374 15.71 25.47 -18.68
CA ARG A 374 14.87 26.54 -19.23
C ARG A 374 15.26 27.93 -18.75
N SER A 375 16.30 28.03 -17.90
CA SER A 375 16.76 29.30 -17.29
C SER A 375 15.61 30.03 -16.56
N GLU A 376 14.78 29.28 -15.82
CA GLU A 376 13.64 29.82 -15.08
C GLU A 376 13.68 29.37 -13.58
N PRO A 377 13.00 30.05 -12.66
CA PRO A 377 12.88 29.60 -11.27
C PRO A 377 12.18 28.23 -11.16
N PRO A 378 12.54 27.35 -10.20
CA PRO A 378 11.93 26.04 -10.01
C PRO A 378 10.41 26.08 -9.84
N TRP A 379 9.89 27.04 -9.07
CA TRP A 379 8.46 27.23 -8.95
C TRP A 379 7.77 27.46 -10.29
N THR A 380 8.36 28.18 -11.23
CA THR A 380 7.78 28.41 -12.55
C THR A 380 7.54 27.10 -13.31
N THR A 381 8.48 26.17 -13.21
CA THR A 381 8.32 24.82 -13.79
C THR A 381 7.23 24.02 -13.03
N ALA A 382 7.29 23.97 -11.70
CA ALA A 382 6.31 23.25 -10.88
C ALA A 382 4.88 23.77 -11.09
N HIS A 383 4.70 25.09 -11.08
CA HIS A 383 3.43 25.75 -11.34
C HIS A 383 2.88 25.44 -12.73
N ARG A 384 3.71 25.49 -13.76
CA ARG A 384 3.32 25.12 -15.13
C ARG A 384 2.82 23.67 -15.18
N LEU A 385 3.52 22.74 -14.56
CA LEU A 385 3.15 21.34 -14.50
C LEU A 385 1.80 21.16 -13.78
N LEU A 386 1.62 21.78 -12.62
CA LEU A 386 0.36 21.73 -11.86
C LEU A 386 -0.84 22.26 -12.65
N VAL A 387 -0.67 23.36 -13.37
CA VAL A 387 -1.77 24.00 -14.14
C VAL A 387 -2.03 23.25 -15.44
N GLN A 388 -0.99 22.98 -16.25
CA GLN A 388 -1.17 22.41 -17.58
C GLN A 388 -1.57 20.94 -17.55
N ASP A 389 -1.11 20.18 -16.54
CA ASP A 389 -1.50 18.79 -16.33
C ASP A 389 -2.67 18.63 -15.34
N ARG A 390 -3.33 19.74 -14.96
CA ARG A 390 -4.54 19.73 -14.14
C ARG A 390 -4.39 18.92 -12.83
N LEU A 391 -3.32 19.16 -12.07
CA LEU A 391 -2.93 18.47 -10.83
C LEU A 391 -2.49 17.00 -11.03
N GLY A 392 -2.35 16.53 -12.27
CA GLY A 392 -2.03 15.14 -12.61
C GLY A 392 -0.58 14.67 -12.45
N PRO A 393 0.47 15.54 -12.36
CA PRO A 393 1.84 15.04 -12.29
C PRO A 393 2.08 14.17 -11.06
N THR A 394 2.70 13.00 -11.29
CA THR A 394 3.26 12.16 -10.22
C THR A 394 4.74 12.47 -10.02
N ILE A 395 5.20 12.31 -8.78
CA ILE A 395 6.58 12.60 -8.38
C ILE A 395 7.21 11.47 -7.59
N LEU A 396 8.54 11.40 -7.65
CA LEU A 396 9.37 10.72 -6.67
C LEU A 396 10.00 11.78 -5.76
N GLN A 397 9.99 11.52 -4.45
CA GLN A 397 10.64 12.37 -3.45
C GLN A 397 11.84 11.65 -2.87
N HIS A 398 13.05 12.13 -3.19
CA HIS A 398 14.32 11.57 -2.75
C HIS A 398 14.72 12.11 -1.36
N VAL A 399 13.90 11.80 -0.34
CA VAL A 399 13.98 12.37 1.02
C VAL A 399 14.17 11.34 2.13
N GLY A 400 14.24 10.05 1.80
CA GLY A 400 14.39 8.97 2.78
C GLY A 400 15.84 8.65 3.14
N HIS A 401 16.02 7.90 4.23
CA HIS A 401 17.31 7.52 4.79
C HIS A 401 17.41 6.03 5.01
N GLU A 402 18.39 5.37 4.40
CA GLU A 402 18.57 3.92 4.43
C GLU A 402 18.70 3.36 5.88
N GLU A 403 19.39 4.08 6.77
CA GLU A 403 19.51 3.68 8.17
C GLU A 403 18.15 3.66 8.90
N ASN A 404 17.28 4.63 8.61
CA ASN A 404 15.93 4.66 9.18
C ASN A 404 15.08 3.49 8.67
N VAL A 405 15.12 3.24 7.34
CA VAL A 405 14.40 2.10 6.73
C VAL A 405 14.80 0.78 7.36
N ARG A 406 16.12 0.52 7.53
CA ARG A 406 16.63 -0.73 8.12
C ARG A 406 16.21 -0.91 9.58
N LEU A 407 16.23 0.15 10.37
CA LEU A 407 15.82 0.09 11.76
C LEU A 407 14.33 -0.18 11.90
N ILE A 408 13.49 0.54 11.15
CA ILE A 408 12.03 0.35 11.14
C ILE A 408 11.68 -1.08 10.66
N MET A 409 12.34 -1.55 9.59
CA MET A 409 12.15 -2.90 9.06
C MET A 409 12.43 -4.01 10.08
N ARG A 410 13.39 -3.79 11.01
CA ARG A 410 13.72 -4.76 12.08
C ARG A 410 12.72 -4.79 13.22
N HIS A 411 11.88 -3.78 13.35
CA HIS A 411 10.94 -3.69 14.47
C HIS A 411 9.96 -4.88 14.50
N ALA A 412 9.58 -5.31 15.71
CA ALA A 412 8.76 -6.52 15.91
C ALA A 412 7.39 -6.45 15.21
N VAL A 413 6.78 -5.28 15.14
CA VAL A 413 5.43 -5.08 14.56
C VAL A 413 5.45 -4.75 13.05
N HIS A 414 6.63 -4.80 12.42
CA HIS A 414 6.78 -4.52 11.00
C HIS A 414 6.14 -5.60 10.11
N THR A 415 5.49 -5.15 9.06
CA THR A 415 5.01 -5.93 7.91
C THR A 415 5.54 -5.32 6.61
N GLY A 416 5.39 -6.03 5.49
CA GLY A 416 5.71 -5.50 4.17
C GLY A 416 4.53 -4.79 3.51
N GLY A 417 4.81 -3.66 2.90
CA GLY A 417 3.90 -2.95 2.01
C GLY A 417 4.68 -2.40 0.82
N SER A 418 4.07 -2.35 -0.36
CA SER A 418 4.75 -1.81 -1.53
C SER A 418 4.56 -0.30 -1.67
N ASP A 419 3.43 0.22 -1.22
CA ASP A 419 2.95 1.56 -1.51
C ASP A 419 3.04 1.85 -3.03
N GLY A 420 2.69 0.81 -3.81
CA GLY A 420 2.90 0.75 -5.24
C GLY A 420 1.86 1.52 -6.03
N ILE A 421 2.30 2.58 -6.72
CA ILE A 421 1.52 3.30 -7.73
C ILE A 421 1.95 2.79 -9.10
N LEU A 422 1.01 2.22 -9.88
CA LEU A 422 1.29 1.62 -11.20
C LEU A 422 1.23 2.63 -12.36
N GLN A 423 0.75 3.83 -12.09
CA GLN A 423 0.57 4.92 -13.05
C GLN A 423 1.87 5.67 -13.37
N GLY A 424 1.84 6.47 -14.46
CA GLY A 424 2.94 7.28 -14.92
C GLY A 424 3.86 6.53 -15.90
N ALA A 425 4.64 7.27 -16.67
CA ALA A 425 5.59 6.68 -17.64
C ALA A 425 6.80 6.05 -16.96
N LYS A 426 7.21 6.58 -15.80
CA LYS A 426 8.35 6.14 -15.01
C LYS A 426 7.95 5.99 -13.52
N PRO A 427 7.06 5.01 -13.18
CA PRO A 427 6.60 4.82 -11.81
C PRO A 427 7.77 4.45 -10.89
N HIS A 428 7.55 4.56 -9.57
CA HIS A 428 8.52 4.08 -8.59
C HIS A 428 8.74 2.56 -8.76
N PRO A 429 9.99 2.04 -8.75
CA PRO A 429 10.27 0.61 -8.91
C PRO A 429 9.62 -0.27 -7.83
N ARG A 430 9.23 0.29 -6.69
CA ARG A 430 8.52 -0.43 -5.62
C ARG A 430 7.21 -1.10 -6.09
N ALA A 431 6.56 -0.56 -7.11
CA ALA A 431 5.34 -1.14 -7.67
C ALA A 431 5.57 -2.53 -8.29
N TYR A 432 6.78 -2.80 -8.81
CA TYR A 432 7.15 -4.01 -9.54
C TYR A 432 8.19 -4.87 -8.83
N GLY A 433 8.82 -4.41 -7.74
CA GLY A 433 9.98 -5.09 -7.17
C GLY A 433 10.05 -5.18 -5.65
N THR A 434 9.08 -4.70 -4.90
CA THR A 434 9.13 -4.62 -3.43
C THR A 434 9.45 -5.95 -2.76
N PHE A 435 8.70 -7.01 -3.05
CA PHE A 435 8.84 -8.29 -2.36
C PHE A 435 10.14 -9.00 -2.70
N PRO A 436 10.53 -9.13 -3.99
CA PRO A 436 11.85 -9.66 -4.33
C PRO A 436 13.01 -8.76 -3.86
N HIS A 437 12.81 -7.44 -3.68
CA HIS A 437 13.81 -6.56 -3.10
C HIS A 437 14.04 -6.83 -1.61
N TYR A 438 12.99 -7.13 -0.86
CA TYR A 438 13.12 -7.64 0.52
C TYR A 438 14.00 -8.88 0.56
N LEU A 439 13.68 -9.90 -0.26
CA LEU A 439 14.39 -11.19 -0.26
C LEU A 439 15.83 -11.07 -0.79
N GLY A 440 16.02 -10.41 -1.92
CA GLY A 440 17.32 -10.28 -2.55
C GLY A 440 18.23 -9.31 -1.79
N ARG A 441 17.79 -8.08 -1.61
CA ARG A 441 18.62 -7.02 -1.06
C ARG A 441 18.74 -7.08 0.46
N TYR A 442 17.60 -7.10 1.17
CA TYR A 442 17.61 -6.94 2.64
C TYR A 442 17.85 -8.25 3.39
N VAL A 443 17.50 -9.39 2.82
CA VAL A 443 17.86 -10.71 3.37
C VAL A 443 19.23 -11.15 2.88
N ARG A 444 19.34 -11.49 1.58
CA ARG A 444 20.54 -12.16 1.05
C ARG A 444 21.78 -11.28 1.04
N GLU A 445 21.69 -10.03 0.56
CA GLU A 445 22.87 -9.18 0.39
C GLU A 445 23.26 -8.42 1.67
N LEU A 446 22.31 -7.87 2.38
CA LEU A 446 22.55 -7.00 3.53
C LEU A 446 22.41 -7.69 4.89
N GLY A 447 21.75 -8.86 4.95
CA GLY A 447 21.52 -9.58 6.21
C GLY A 447 20.76 -8.76 7.26
N VAL A 448 19.85 -7.88 6.83
CA VAL A 448 19.02 -7.06 7.73
C VAL A 448 18.02 -7.92 8.48
N LEU A 449 17.45 -8.92 7.79
CA LEU A 449 16.52 -9.93 8.31
C LEU A 449 17.03 -11.32 7.92
N SER A 450 16.68 -12.35 8.70
CA SER A 450 16.74 -13.73 8.20
C SER A 450 15.64 -13.98 7.17
N LEU A 451 15.77 -15.07 6.39
CA LEU A 451 14.75 -15.43 5.40
C LEU A 451 13.40 -15.73 6.08
N GLU A 452 13.43 -16.51 7.15
CA GLU A 452 12.24 -16.93 7.90
C GLU A 452 11.53 -15.74 8.53
N GLU A 453 12.29 -14.82 9.13
CA GLU A 453 11.75 -13.59 9.70
C GLU A 453 11.16 -12.68 8.64
N CYS A 454 11.82 -12.55 7.48
CA CYS A 454 11.31 -11.78 6.35
C CYS A 454 9.98 -12.38 5.84
N VAL A 455 9.93 -13.68 5.59
CA VAL A 455 8.71 -14.36 5.15
C VAL A 455 7.57 -14.15 6.16
N ALA A 456 7.83 -14.31 7.47
CA ALA A 456 6.81 -14.07 8.50
C ALA A 456 6.24 -12.64 8.44
N ARG A 457 7.10 -11.64 8.20
CA ARG A 457 6.70 -10.22 8.05
C ARG A 457 5.88 -9.95 6.79
N LEU A 458 6.08 -10.74 5.75
CA LEU A 458 5.39 -10.61 4.47
C LEU A 458 4.13 -11.50 4.38
N THR A 459 3.85 -12.36 5.37
CA THR A 459 2.79 -13.37 5.29
C THR A 459 1.95 -13.49 6.56
N SER A 460 2.41 -14.15 7.61
CA SER A 460 1.61 -14.44 8.81
C SER A 460 1.28 -13.19 9.63
N ARG A 461 2.20 -12.23 9.74
CA ARG A 461 1.92 -10.97 10.46
C ARG A 461 0.85 -10.13 9.77
N PRO A 462 0.92 -9.87 8.43
CA PRO A 462 -0.18 -9.30 7.68
C PRO A 462 -1.49 -10.06 7.84
N ALA A 463 -1.48 -11.40 7.69
CA ALA A 463 -2.68 -12.22 7.86
C ALA A 463 -3.30 -12.07 9.27
N THR A 464 -2.45 -11.95 10.30
CA THR A 464 -2.89 -11.69 11.67
C THR A 464 -3.55 -10.32 11.80
N ARG A 465 -2.95 -9.25 11.23
CA ARG A 465 -3.54 -7.90 11.22
C ARG A 465 -4.89 -7.88 10.52
N LEU A 466 -4.98 -8.56 9.38
CA LEU A 466 -6.21 -8.70 8.61
C LEU A 466 -7.22 -9.67 9.23
N ARG A 467 -6.82 -10.40 10.30
CA ARG A 467 -7.60 -11.46 10.96
C ARG A 467 -8.07 -12.54 9.98
N LEU A 468 -7.18 -12.97 9.10
CA LEU A 468 -7.43 -14.05 8.14
C LEU A 468 -7.12 -15.41 8.81
N PRO A 469 -8.13 -16.27 9.04
CA PRO A 469 -7.95 -17.47 9.86
C PRO A 469 -7.25 -18.62 9.14
N ASP A 470 -7.18 -18.57 7.80
CA ASP A 470 -6.74 -19.68 6.96
C ASP A 470 -5.70 -19.28 5.89
N ARG A 471 -4.93 -18.20 6.14
CA ARG A 471 -3.89 -17.67 5.23
C ARG A 471 -2.63 -17.28 5.99
N GLY A 472 -1.55 -17.04 5.25
CA GLY A 472 -0.29 -16.49 5.79
C GLY A 472 0.66 -17.51 6.41
N THR A 473 0.28 -18.80 6.46
CA THR A 473 1.18 -19.88 6.89
C THR A 473 1.00 -21.13 6.01
N VAL A 474 2.08 -21.87 5.78
CA VAL A 474 2.03 -23.21 5.18
C VAL A 474 1.62 -24.19 6.27
N ARG A 475 0.33 -24.50 6.32
CA ARG A 475 -0.29 -25.34 7.36
C ARG A 475 -1.44 -26.14 6.78
N GLU A 476 -1.60 -27.40 7.23
CA GLU A 476 -2.75 -28.24 6.85
C GLU A 476 -4.08 -27.55 7.19
N GLY A 477 -5.02 -27.60 6.26
CA GLY A 477 -6.32 -26.95 6.31
C GLY A 477 -6.34 -25.50 5.80
N PHE A 478 -5.18 -24.85 5.64
CA PHE A 478 -5.06 -23.48 5.13
C PHE A 478 -5.19 -23.43 3.61
N ARG A 479 -5.55 -22.27 3.08
CA ARG A 479 -5.58 -22.04 1.63
C ARG A 479 -4.20 -22.21 1.02
N ALA A 480 -4.17 -22.79 -0.16
CA ALA A 480 -2.95 -22.94 -0.93
C ALA A 480 -2.65 -21.67 -1.74
N ASP A 481 -2.52 -20.54 -1.03
CA ASP A 481 -1.94 -19.32 -1.55
C ASP A 481 -0.44 -19.39 -1.26
N LEU A 482 0.34 -19.74 -2.26
CA LEU A 482 1.74 -20.15 -2.10
C LEU A 482 2.65 -19.44 -3.11
N VAL A 483 3.91 -19.26 -2.72
CA VAL A 483 4.97 -18.80 -3.60
C VAL A 483 6.15 -19.77 -3.53
N LEU A 484 6.70 -20.12 -4.69
CA LEU A 484 7.98 -20.83 -4.80
C LEU A 484 9.00 -19.88 -5.42
N PHE A 485 10.15 -19.79 -4.77
CA PHE A 485 11.24 -18.94 -5.24
C PHE A 485 12.61 -19.58 -4.96
N ASP A 486 13.60 -19.23 -5.76
CA ASP A 486 14.99 -19.57 -5.51
C ASP A 486 15.60 -18.49 -4.60
N ALA A 487 15.85 -18.83 -3.34
CA ALA A 487 16.40 -17.88 -2.35
C ALA A 487 17.82 -17.40 -2.69
N ALA A 488 18.57 -18.17 -3.50
CA ALA A 488 19.91 -17.79 -3.93
C ALA A 488 19.91 -16.75 -5.06
N THR A 489 18.85 -16.71 -5.89
CA THR A 489 18.84 -15.88 -7.11
C THR A 489 17.70 -14.88 -7.17
N VAL A 490 16.67 -14.96 -6.30
CA VAL A 490 15.53 -14.04 -6.30
C VAL A 490 16.00 -12.59 -6.21
N ALA A 491 15.52 -11.75 -7.13
CA ALA A 491 15.89 -10.34 -7.20
C ALA A 491 14.79 -9.49 -7.85
N ALA A 492 14.70 -8.23 -7.43
CA ALA A 492 13.92 -7.22 -8.14
C ALA A 492 14.58 -6.93 -9.49
N GLY A 493 13.80 -7.02 -10.57
CA GLY A 493 14.26 -6.59 -11.90
C GLY A 493 14.09 -5.08 -12.09
N SER A 494 13.16 -4.47 -11.36
CA SER A 494 12.83 -3.05 -11.47
C SER A 494 13.90 -2.15 -10.86
N THR A 495 14.24 -1.09 -11.60
CA THR A 495 15.14 -0.01 -11.17
C THR A 495 14.50 1.35 -11.43
N PHE A 496 15.10 2.45 -10.99
CA PHE A 496 14.60 3.79 -11.31
C PHE A 496 14.69 4.11 -12.81
N GLU A 497 15.60 3.46 -13.56
CA GLU A 497 15.73 3.61 -15.02
C GLU A 497 14.74 2.72 -15.77
N ALA A 498 14.48 1.51 -15.26
CA ALA A 498 13.60 0.51 -15.87
C ALA A 498 12.56 -0.01 -14.85
N PRO A 499 11.63 0.83 -14.39
CA PRO A 499 10.79 0.55 -13.21
C PRO A 499 9.76 -0.56 -13.40
N ARG A 500 9.44 -0.95 -14.63
CA ARG A 500 8.45 -1.99 -14.95
C ARG A 500 9.05 -3.37 -15.23
N THR A 501 10.35 -3.53 -15.07
CA THR A 501 10.99 -4.83 -15.25
C THR A 501 10.52 -5.79 -14.17
N LEU A 502 10.01 -6.96 -14.59
CA LEU A 502 9.54 -7.99 -13.68
C LEU A 502 10.72 -8.64 -12.92
N PRO A 503 10.47 -9.19 -11.74
CA PRO A 503 11.48 -9.86 -10.93
C PRO A 503 11.97 -11.17 -11.57
N THR A 504 13.07 -11.69 -11.04
CA THR A 504 13.62 -13.01 -11.37
C THR A 504 13.61 -13.92 -10.14
N GLY A 505 13.72 -15.24 -10.35
CA GLY A 505 13.84 -16.21 -9.27
C GLY A 505 12.52 -16.57 -8.57
N ILE A 506 11.36 -16.25 -9.15
CA ILE A 506 10.02 -16.64 -8.67
C ILE A 506 9.32 -17.44 -9.77
N PRO A 507 9.57 -18.75 -9.89
CA PRO A 507 8.97 -19.56 -10.95
C PRO A 507 7.48 -19.82 -10.77
N HIS A 508 6.95 -19.92 -9.53
CA HIS A 508 5.57 -20.32 -9.34
C HIS A 508 4.88 -19.49 -8.25
N VAL A 509 3.63 -19.09 -8.52
CA VAL A 509 2.72 -18.47 -7.56
C VAL A 509 1.36 -19.12 -7.71
N LEU A 510 0.79 -19.57 -6.59
CA LEU A 510 -0.51 -20.22 -6.53
C LEU A 510 -1.47 -19.39 -5.69
N ILE A 511 -2.72 -19.32 -6.13
CA ILE A 511 -3.85 -18.77 -5.36
C ILE A 511 -4.98 -19.81 -5.37
N ASP A 512 -5.46 -20.18 -4.18
CA ASP A 512 -6.42 -21.28 -4.03
C ASP A 512 -5.96 -22.55 -4.78
N GLY A 513 -4.66 -22.89 -4.71
CA GLY A 513 -4.06 -24.06 -5.36
C GLY A 513 -3.90 -23.98 -6.89
N ARG A 514 -4.28 -22.86 -7.51
CA ARG A 514 -4.22 -22.63 -8.96
C ARG A 514 -3.03 -21.76 -9.32
N PHE A 515 -2.23 -22.17 -10.29
CA PHE A 515 -1.07 -21.40 -10.74
C PHE A 515 -1.53 -20.11 -11.43
N VAL A 516 -1.17 -18.96 -10.86
CA VAL A 516 -1.27 -17.64 -11.49
C VAL A 516 0.04 -17.23 -12.15
N ILE A 517 1.18 -17.71 -11.62
CA ILE A 517 2.49 -17.72 -12.27
C ILE A 517 2.95 -19.16 -12.35
N GLU A 518 3.40 -19.59 -13.53
CA GLU A 518 3.96 -20.91 -13.78
C GLU A 518 5.18 -20.79 -14.68
N ASP A 519 6.29 -21.42 -14.28
CA ASP A 519 7.59 -21.34 -14.97
C ASP A 519 8.03 -19.89 -15.26
N GLY A 520 7.76 -18.98 -14.30
CA GLY A 520 8.08 -17.56 -14.39
C GLY A 520 7.18 -16.77 -15.34
N ARG A 521 6.07 -17.33 -15.79
CA ARG A 521 5.14 -16.70 -16.73
C ARG A 521 3.75 -16.59 -16.15
N ARG A 522 3.06 -15.50 -16.48
CA ARG A 522 1.64 -15.32 -16.16
C ARG A 522 0.82 -16.37 -16.92
N THR A 523 -0.12 -17.02 -16.22
CA THR A 523 -1.12 -17.91 -16.79
C THR A 523 -2.42 -17.13 -17.09
N ASP A 524 -3.42 -17.76 -17.72
CA ASP A 524 -4.73 -17.13 -17.95
C ASP A 524 -5.67 -17.24 -16.71
N VAL A 525 -5.14 -17.74 -15.58
CA VAL A 525 -5.95 -18.03 -14.39
C VAL A 525 -6.19 -16.75 -13.58
N LEU A 526 -7.44 -16.36 -13.44
CA LEU A 526 -7.91 -15.32 -12.52
C LEU A 526 -8.48 -16.02 -11.26
N ALA A 527 -7.58 -16.36 -10.32
CA ALA A 527 -7.95 -17.09 -9.11
C ALA A 527 -8.25 -16.18 -7.91
N GLY A 528 -7.86 -14.91 -8.01
CA GLY A 528 -8.08 -13.92 -6.96
C GLY A 528 -9.55 -13.52 -6.82
N ARG A 529 -9.86 -12.97 -5.67
CA ARG A 529 -11.19 -12.45 -5.31
C ARG A 529 -11.08 -11.34 -4.28
N ALA A 530 -12.19 -10.64 -4.04
CA ALA A 530 -12.31 -9.77 -2.89
C ALA A 530 -12.27 -10.59 -1.59
N VAL A 531 -11.35 -10.27 -0.70
CA VAL A 531 -11.25 -10.89 0.63
C VAL A 531 -12.07 -10.05 1.59
N ARG A 532 -13.29 -10.50 1.85
CA ARG A 532 -14.20 -9.84 2.77
C ARG A 532 -13.97 -10.31 4.19
N ARG A 533 -13.96 -9.37 5.09
CA ARG A 533 -13.97 -9.66 6.50
C ARG A 533 -15.39 -9.97 6.96
N THR A 534 -15.56 -11.06 7.70
CA THR A 534 -16.81 -11.29 8.43
C THR A 534 -16.77 -10.44 9.70
N PRO A 535 -17.72 -9.51 9.91
CA PRO A 535 -17.78 -8.74 11.14
C PRO A 535 -17.87 -9.69 12.34
N THR A 536 -16.95 -9.61 13.27
CA THR A 536 -17.15 -10.21 14.58
C THR A 536 -17.90 -9.19 15.42
N ALA A 537 -19.14 -9.50 15.80
CA ALA A 537 -19.83 -8.69 16.80
C ALA A 537 -18.89 -8.52 18.00
N ALA A 538 -18.67 -7.27 18.41
CA ALA A 538 -17.96 -7.01 19.67
C ALA A 538 -18.80 -7.66 20.78
N GLY A 539 -18.19 -8.66 21.49
CA GLY A 539 -18.80 -9.30 22.63
C GLY A 539 -18.87 -8.35 23.81
#